data_05bd11a3571693d8f4f2bd9d811b47cb
#
_entry.id   05bd11a3571693d8f4f2bd9d811b47cb
#
_cell.length_a   1.000
_cell.length_b   1.000
_cell.length_c   1.000
_cell.angle_alpha   90.00
_cell.angle_beta   90.00
_cell.angle_gamma   90.00
#
_symmetry.space_group_name_H-M   'P 1'
#
loop_
_entity.id
_entity.type
_entity.pdbx_description
1 polymer ?
#
loop_
_entity_poly.entity_id
_entity_poly.type
_entity_poly.pdbx_seq_one_letter_code
_entity_poly.pdbx_strand_id
1 'polypeptide(L)'
;VSFIAAQPKLGVADSKNEEVYRGKTPKYVFMYIGDGMSYAQVSSAEMYLGEKAMPGKVTPQQLNFTQFPVHGALMTQDSTSFIPDSASTATSLASGYKTLSGVINMDETKTKEYQPITEELKEDGYKVGIITSVPITHATPAAYYAKVPNRNSYYEIGKQLAASGFDYFGGGDFDQKTGPEGTDQHIYEIVEAAGYTIADTKEEILALNDASGKAVAIDPDDYETALDYEIDRDADELSLADYVKKGIEVLDNKDGFFMMVEGGKIDWANHANDAAASIHDTIAFDDAVKPALDFYRQHPNDTLIIVTADHECGGMTLGYSLTGYSTNFKKLQPVKMSYQEFDKIIQAYKDKKPAQPKLEDLSQDIFNAYGLDLGILTSYESTLLKNA
;
A
#
# COMPACT_ATOMS: atom_id res chain seq x y z
N VAL A 1 -10.34 2.66 26.20
CA VAL A 1 -11.49 1.73 26.16
C VAL A 1 -11.23 0.79 25.02
N SER A 2 -10.82 -0.45 25.33
CA SER A 2 -10.59 -1.49 24.33
C SER A 2 -11.95 -1.96 23.83
N PHE A 3 -12.30 -1.70 22.59
CA PHE A 3 -13.41 -2.39 21.94
C PHE A 3 -12.88 -3.74 21.46
N ILE A 4 -13.10 -4.78 22.25
CA ILE A 4 -13.05 -6.14 21.74
C ILE A 4 -14.32 -6.28 20.91
N ALA A 5 -14.24 -6.14 19.61
CA ALA A 5 -15.32 -6.57 18.74
C ALA A 5 -15.48 -8.08 18.97
N ALA A 6 -16.59 -8.48 19.57
CA ALA A 6 -16.94 -9.88 19.65
C ALA A 6 -16.94 -10.41 18.21
N GLN A 7 -16.27 -11.54 18.00
CA GLN A 7 -16.35 -12.24 16.71
C GLN A 7 -17.84 -12.36 16.33
N PRO A 8 -18.24 -11.93 15.12
CA PRO A 8 -19.54 -12.29 14.64
C PRO A 8 -19.56 -13.82 14.57
N LYS A 9 -20.42 -14.45 15.36
CA LYS A 9 -20.78 -15.85 15.09
C LYS A 9 -21.21 -15.86 13.63
N LEU A 10 -20.55 -16.66 12.80
CA LEU A 10 -21.05 -17.04 11.49
C LEU A 10 -22.45 -17.62 11.68
N GLY A 11 -23.46 -16.81 11.47
CA GLY A 11 -24.85 -17.16 11.65
C GLY A 11 -25.64 -15.89 11.87
N VAL A 12 -26.36 -15.47 10.85
CA VAL A 12 -27.49 -14.55 10.83
C VAL A 12 -27.49 -13.58 12.03
N ALA A 13 -27.14 -12.34 11.79
CA ALA A 13 -27.29 -11.26 12.76
C ALA A 13 -28.72 -11.31 13.31
N ASP A 14 -28.80 -11.48 14.62
CA ASP A 14 -30.10 -11.43 15.31
C ASP A 14 -30.48 -9.95 15.38
N SER A 15 -31.31 -9.53 14.44
CA SER A 15 -31.66 -8.13 14.13
C SER A 15 -32.40 -7.37 15.26
N LYS A 16 -32.39 -7.90 16.49
CA LYS A 16 -33.21 -7.37 17.56
C LYS A 16 -32.55 -6.48 18.60
N ASN A 17 -31.20 -6.28 18.55
CA ASN A 17 -30.49 -5.46 19.55
C ASN A 17 -29.24 -4.76 19.01
N GLU A 18 -29.14 -4.45 17.73
CA GLU A 18 -28.10 -3.55 17.27
C GLU A 18 -28.47 -2.10 17.67
N GLU A 19 -27.67 -1.49 18.55
CA GLU A 19 -27.72 -0.04 18.73
C GLU A 19 -27.30 0.59 17.40
N VAL A 20 -28.29 0.98 16.60
CA VAL A 20 -28.06 1.69 15.34
C VAL A 20 -27.36 3.00 15.68
N TYR A 21 -26.14 3.17 15.18
CA TYR A 21 -25.44 4.45 15.26
C TYR A 21 -26.33 5.55 14.69
N ARG A 22 -26.65 6.55 15.51
CA ARG A 22 -27.52 7.67 15.14
C ARG A 22 -26.73 8.99 14.98
N GLY A 23 -25.41 8.88 14.81
CA GLY A 23 -24.56 10.03 14.52
C GLY A 23 -24.74 10.53 13.09
N LYS A 24 -24.11 11.65 12.79
CA LYS A 24 -24.08 12.20 11.44
C LYS A 24 -23.23 11.31 10.53
N THR A 25 -23.78 10.86 9.42
CA THR A 25 -23.00 10.14 8.38
C THR A 25 -21.91 11.07 7.83
N PRO A 26 -20.64 10.65 7.82
CA PRO A 26 -19.58 11.46 7.22
C PRO A 26 -19.83 11.62 5.72
N LYS A 27 -19.56 12.79 5.19
CA LYS A 27 -19.60 13.06 3.75
C LYS A 27 -18.32 12.64 3.04
N TYR A 28 -17.21 12.77 3.73
CA TYR A 28 -15.87 12.53 3.20
C TYR A 28 -15.21 11.43 4.00
N VAL A 29 -14.89 10.34 3.34
CA VAL A 29 -14.28 9.18 3.99
C VAL A 29 -12.95 8.89 3.33
N PHE A 30 -11.89 8.85 4.14
CA PHE A 30 -10.57 8.40 3.74
C PHE A 30 -10.29 7.07 4.44
N MET A 31 -10.00 6.04 3.67
CA MET A 31 -9.63 4.71 4.14
C MET A 31 -8.19 4.42 3.73
N TYR A 32 -7.27 4.48 4.67
CA TYR A 32 -5.85 4.19 4.47
C TYR A 32 -5.53 2.77 4.89
N ILE A 33 -4.87 2.01 4.03
CA ILE A 33 -4.44 0.62 4.26
C ILE A 33 -2.93 0.53 4.03
N GLY A 34 -2.17 0.29 5.08
CA GLY A 34 -0.76 -0.11 4.96
C GLY A 34 -0.70 -1.61 4.77
N ASP A 35 -0.42 -2.08 3.54
CA ASP A 35 -0.31 -3.51 3.24
C ASP A 35 0.89 -4.10 3.98
N GLY A 36 0.68 -5.20 4.70
CA GLY A 36 1.72 -5.83 5.51
C GLY A 36 2.26 -4.99 6.69
N MET A 37 1.61 -3.87 7.01
CA MET A 37 2.05 -2.90 8.03
C MET A 37 1.55 -3.26 9.42
N SER A 38 2.35 -3.99 10.19
CA SER A 38 2.05 -4.25 11.59
C SER A 38 2.60 -3.18 12.54
N TYR A 39 2.36 -3.36 13.84
CA TYR A 39 2.96 -2.49 14.86
C TYR A 39 4.49 -2.44 14.83
N ALA A 40 5.16 -3.47 14.32
CA ALA A 40 6.62 -3.48 14.22
C ALA A 40 7.11 -2.49 13.16
N GLN A 41 6.47 -2.41 12.00
CA GLN A 41 6.77 -1.45 10.95
C GLN A 41 6.53 -0.01 11.45
N VAL A 42 5.35 0.24 12.02
CA VAL A 42 5.00 1.56 12.60
C VAL A 42 6.01 1.99 13.66
N SER A 43 6.29 1.12 14.63
CA SER A 43 7.25 1.44 15.69
C SER A 43 8.67 1.64 15.17
N SER A 44 9.08 0.87 14.15
CA SER A 44 10.40 1.02 13.52
C SER A 44 10.53 2.37 12.81
N ALA A 45 9.49 2.81 12.11
CA ALA A 45 9.46 4.13 11.47
C ALA A 45 9.58 5.26 12.50
N GLU A 46 8.81 5.21 13.58
CA GLU A 46 8.89 6.21 14.66
C GLU A 46 10.26 6.27 15.35
N MET A 47 10.86 5.09 15.59
CA MET A 47 12.19 5.00 16.21
C MET A 47 13.29 5.47 15.27
N TYR A 48 13.19 5.12 13.97
CA TYR A 48 14.12 5.57 12.94
C TYR A 48 14.10 7.09 12.80
N LEU A 49 12.92 7.70 12.75
CA LEU A 49 12.76 9.17 12.73
C LEU A 49 13.33 9.81 13.99
N GLY A 50 13.10 9.20 15.15
CA GLY A 50 13.63 9.68 16.43
C GLY A 50 15.16 9.63 16.48
N GLU A 51 15.78 8.53 16.03
CA GLU A 51 17.25 8.41 15.94
C GLU A 51 17.83 9.41 14.92
N LYS A 52 17.14 9.64 13.79
CA LYS A 52 17.55 10.63 12.79
C LYS A 52 17.50 12.06 13.34
N ALA A 53 16.45 12.40 14.09
CA ALA A 53 16.26 13.74 14.67
C ALA A 53 17.17 14.01 15.87
N MET A 54 17.40 13.01 16.71
CA MET A 54 18.18 13.11 17.95
C MET A 54 19.09 11.90 18.14
N PRO A 55 20.22 11.81 17.41
CA PRO A 55 21.09 10.65 17.41
C PRO A 55 21.54 10.23 18.82
N GLY A 56 21.38 8.94 19.12
CA GLY A 56 21.72 8.36 20.42
C GLY A 56 20.76 8.69 21.57
N LYS A 57 19.59 9.26 21.28
CA LYS A 57 18.51 9.44 22.24
C LYS A 57 17.38 8.44 21.99
N VAL A 58 16.84 7.88 23.06
CA VAL A 58 15.66 6.99 22.99
C VAL A 58 14.40 7.84 23.00
N THR A 59 14.12 8.50 21.89
CA THR A 59 12.99 9.43 21.76
C THR A 59 12.31 9.19 20.41
N PRO A 60 11.32 8.28 20.32
CA PRO A 60 10.57 8.06 19.07
C PRO A 60 9.90 9.36 18.60
N GLN A 61 9.81 9.55 17.31
CA GLN A 61 9.03 10.61 16.69
C GLN A 61 7.73 10.01 16.16
N GLN A 62 6.61 10.40 16.76
CA GLN A 62 5.30 9.88 16.40
C GLN A 62 4.93 10.22 14.94
N LEU A 63 4.34 9.25 14.26
CA LEU A 63 3.69 9.44 12.97
C LEU A 63 2.38 10.22 13.14
N ASN A 64 1.84 10.79 12.06
CA ASN A 64 0.61 11.56 12.12
C ASN A 64 -0.58 10.68 12.54
N PHE A 65 -0.72 9.50 11.95
CA PHE A 65 -1.86 8.61 12.24
C PHE A 65 -1.77 7.94 13.61
N THR A 66 -0.58 7.78 14.21
CA THR A 66 -0.44 7.25 15.57
C THR A 66 -0.92 8.23 16.64
N GLN A 67 -1.14 9.49 16.28
CA GLN A 67 -1.69 10.53 17.17
C GLN A 67 -3.22 10.64 17.08
N PHE A 68 -3.89 9.80 16.31
CA PHE A 68 -5.36 9.83 16.22
C PHE A 68 -5.99 9.52 17.58
N PRO A 69 -7.09 10.19 17.94
CA PRO A 69 -7.66 10.09 19.30
C PRO A 69 -8.39 8.77 19.53
N VAL A 70 -8.70 8.01 18.48
CA VAL A 70 -9.41 6.74 18.56
C VAL A 70 -8.53 5.63 18.00
N HIS A 71 -8.35 4.57 18.77
CA HIS A 71 -7.60 3.40 18.39
C HIS A 71 -8.46 2.14 18.53
N GLY A 72 -8.23 1.18 17.64
CA GLY A 72 -8.90 -0.12 17.65
C GLY A 72 -7.92 -1.23 17.33
N ALA A 73 -8.42 -2.44 17.33
CA ALA A 73 -7.70 -3.62 16.88
C ALA A 73 -8.64 -4.51 16.08
N LEU A 74 -8.11 -5.16 15.08
CA LEU A 74 -8.84 -6.11 14.25
C LEU A 74 -8.07 -7.43 14.12
N MET A 75 -8.79 -8.50 13.77
CA MET A 75 -8.22 -9.81 13.49
C MET A 75 -8.26 -10.03 11.98
N THR A 76 -7.13 -10.34 11.39
CA THR A 76 -6.91 -10.31 9.94
C THR A 76 -7.02 -11.66 9.25
N GLN A 77 -7.10 -12.80 9.98
CA GLN A 77 -7.21 -14.13 9.38
C GLN A 77 -8.27 -14.19 8.27
N ASP A 78 -8.03 -14.99 7.25
CA ASP A 78 -9.04 -15.32 6.25
C ASP A 78 -9.94 -16.52 6.69
N SER A 79 -10.73 -17.08 5.79
CA SER A 79 -11.64 -18.19 6.14
C SER A 79 -10.94 -19.52 6.31
N THR A 80 -9.68 -19.67 5.88
CA THR A 80 -8.93 -20.92 5.88
C THR A 80 -7.54 -20.83 6.46
N SER A 81 -6.98 -19.63 6.62
CA SER A 81 -5.62 -19.39 7.10
C SER A 81 -5.58 -18.36 8.23
N PHE A 82 -4.74 -18.62 9.24
CA PHE A 82 -4.39 -17.61 10.24
C PHE A 82 -3.45 -16.54 9.68
N ILE A 83 -2.74 -16.87 8.60
CA ILE A 83 -1.88 -15.94 7.85
C ILE A 83 -2.56 -15.70 6.50
N PRO A 84 -3.30 -14.61 6.34
CA PRO A 84 -4.05 -14.30 5.13
C PRO A 84 -3.15 -13.66 4.07
N ASP A 85 -3.69 -13.48 2.87
CA ASP A 85 -3.13 -12.64 1.84
C ASP A 85 -3.93 -11.32 1.66
N SER A 86 -3.37 -10.38 0.92
CA SER A 86 -3.99 -9.07 0.66
C SER A 86 -5.36 -9.17 -0.04
N ALA A 87 -5.60 -10.19 -0.87
CA ALA A 87 -6.90 -10.37 -1.55
C ALA A 87 -8.03 -10.66 -0.56
N SER A 88 -7.81 -11.61 0.36
CA SER A 88 -8.80 -12.03 1.35
C SER A 88 -9.01 -10.96 2.43
N THR A 89 -7.95 -10.27 2.83
CA THR A 89 -8.03 -9.20 3.84
C THR A 89 -8.70 -7.95 3.28
N ALA A 90 -8.32 -7.49 2.10
CA ALA A 90 -8.97 -6.36 1.44
C ALA A 90 -10.44 -6.66 1.11
N THR A 91 -10.77 -7.90 0.69
CA THR A 91 -12.17 -8.33 0.57
C THR A 91 -12.91 -8.16 1.89
N SER A 92 -12.29 -8.55 3.01
CA SER A 92 -12.92 -8.41 4.33
C SER A 92 -13.15 -6.95 4.72
N LEU A 93 -12.19 -6.06 4.40
CA LEU A 93 -12.29 -4.63 4.67
C LEU A 93 -13.32 -3.95 3.75
N ALA A 94 -13.38 -4.33 2.47
CA ALA A 94 -14.26 -3.72 1.49
C ALA A 94 -15.71 -4.22 1.57
N SER A 95 -15.92 -5.51 1.86
CA SER A 95 -17.25 -6.14 1.80
C SER A 95 -17.81 -6.58 3.16
N GLY A 96 -16.97 -6.65 4.20
CA GLY A 96 -17.38 -7.17 5.53
C GLY A 96 -17.42 -8.71 5.60
N TYR A 97 -17.04 -9.43 4.55
CA TYR A 97 -17.06 -10.89 4.49
C TYR A 97 -15.67 -11.49 4.39
N LYS A 98 -15.46 -12.63 5.07
CA LYS A 98 -14.26 -13.44 4.91
C LYS A 98 -14.35 -14.30 3.65
N THR A 99 -13.18 -14.54 3.01
CA THR A 99 -13.06 -15.42 1.86
C THR A 99 -11.74 -16.21 1.91
N LEU A 100 -11.42 -16.94 0.84
CA LEU A 100 -10.18 -17.70 0.71
C LEU A 100 -9.02 -16.78 0.31
N SER A 101 -7.79 -17.14 0.70
CA SER A 101 -6.59 -16.52 0.13
C SER A 101 -6.64 -16.53 -1.41
N GLY A 102 -6.24 -15.42 -2.03
CA GLY A 102 -6.22 -15.24 -3.48
C GLY A 102 -7.56 -14.93 -4.12
N VAL A 103 -8.64 -14.79 -3.37
CA VAL A 103 -9.99 -14.51 -3.89
C VAL A 103 -10.39 -13.08 -3.57
N ILE A 104 -10.94 -12.38 -4.56
CA ILE A 104 -11.40 -11.00 -4.44
C ILE A 104 -12.93 -10.96 -4.56
N ASN A 105 -13.59 -10.49 -3.50
CA ASN A 105 -15.04 -10.24 -3.41
C ASN A 105 -15.92 -11.41 -3.91
N MET A 106 -15.53 -12.62 -3.59
CA MET A 106 -16.35 -13.82 -3.83
C MET A 106 -16.36 -14.70 -2.58
N ASP A 107 -17.39 -15.53 -2.46
CA ASP A 107 -17.50 -16.52 -1.41
C ASP A 107 -16.46 -17.66 -1.55
N GLU A 108 -16.36 -18.52 -0.56
CA GLU A 108 -15.43 -19.66 -0.55
C GLU A 108 -15.67 -20.66 -1.70
N THR A 109 -16.88 -20.69 -2.26
CA THR A 109 -17.21 -21.52 -3.43
C THR A 109 -16.86 -20.86 -4.76
N LYS A 110 -16.46 -19.59 -4.73
CA LYS A 110 -16.16 -18.74 -5.90
C LYS A 110 -17.35 -18.61 -6.87
N THR A 111 -18.57 -18.70 -6.34
CA THR A 111 -19.80 -18.64 -7.14
C THR A 111 -20.71 -17.48 -6.78
N LYS A 112 -20.59 -16.94 -5.57
CA LYS A 112 -21.36 -15.81 -5.11
C LYS A 112 -20.43 -14.60 -4.94
N GLU A 113 -20.78 -13.50 -5.56
CA GLU A 113 -20.08 -12.24 -5.45
C GLU A 113 -20.48 -11.51 -4.16
N TYR A 114 -19.51 -10.80 -3.58
CA TYR A 114 -19.73 -9.83 -2.50
C TYR A 114 -19.69 -8.42 -3.09
N GLN A 115 -20.59 -7.57 -2.63
CA GLN A 115 -20.60 -6.16 -3.00
C GLN A 115 -19.65 -5.39 -2.09
N PRO A 116 -18.62 -4.71 -2.61
CA PRO A 116 -17.80 -3.82 -1.81
C PRO A 116 -18.56 -2.53 -1.48
N ILE A 117 -18.23 -1.92 -0.35
CA ILE A 117 -18.82 -0.65 0.13
C ILE A 117 -18.74 0.48 -0.90
N THR A 118 -17.72 0.48 -1.74
CA THR A 118 -17.52 1.48 -2.79
C THR A 118 -18.58 1.44 -3.89
N GLU A 119 -19.09 0.25 -4.24
CA GLU A 119 -20.23 0.15 -5.18
C GLU A 119 -21.48 0.73 -4.56
N GLU A 120 -21.79 0.41 -3.29
CA GLU A 120 -22.96 0.94 -2.58
C GLU A 120 -22.86 2.48 -2.46
N LEU A 121 -21.70 3.01 -2.08
CA LEU A 121 -21.50 4.45 -1.98
C LEU A 121 -21.60 5.14 -3.34
N LYS A 122 -21.14 4.51 -4.43
CA LYS A 122 -21.30 5.04 -5.78
C LYS A 122 -22.77 5.11 -6.19
N GLU A 123 -23.56 4.09 -5.87
CA GLU A 123 -25.03 4.07 -6.07
C GLU A 123 -25.71 5.16 -5.25
N ASP A 124 -25.22 5.49 -4.06
CA ASP A 124 -25.71 6.56 -3.19
C ASP A 124 -25.24 7.96 -3.64
N GLY A 125 -24.47 8.05 -4.73
CA GLY A 125 -24.06 9.32 -5.34
C GLY A 125 -22.73 9.88 -4.84
N TYR A 126 -21.98 9.15 -4.03
CA TYR A 126 -20.62 9.55 -3.68
C TYR A 126 -19.68 9.46 -4.88
N LYS A 127 -18.71 10.35 -4.95
CA LYS A 127 -17.54 10.09 -5.78
C LYS A 127 -16.64 9.06 -5.12
N VAL A 128 -15.97 8.23 -5.92
CA VAL A 128 -15.07 7.17 -5.42
C VAL A 128 -13.70 7.32 -6.04
N GLY A 129 -12.65 7.29 -5.21
CA GLY A 129 -11.26 7.26 -5.62
C GLY A 129 -10.51 6.09 -5.00
N ILE A 130 -9.62 5.49 -5.79
CA ILE A 130 -8.74 4.38 -5.39
C ILE A 130 -7.31 4.76 -5.73
N ILE A 131 -6.44 4.74 -4.72
CA ILE A 131 -5.05 5.16 -4.84
C ILE A 131 -4.17 4.09 -4.23
N THR A 132 -3.04 3.80 -4.87
CA THR A 132 -2.11 2.78 -4.38
C THR A 132 -0.67 3.08 -4.81
N SER A 133 0.31 2.61 -4.05
CA SER A 133 1.73 2.63 -4.46
C SER A 133 2.18 1.39 -5.24
N VAL A 134 1.29 0.41 -5.45
CA VAL A 134 1.51 -0.79 -6.28
C VAL A 134 0.64 -0.72 -7.52
N PRO A 135 0.65 -1.71 -8.44
CA PRO A 135 -0.22 -1.67 -9.62
C PRO A 135 -1.69 -1.49 -9.23
N ILE A 136 -2.41 -0.65 -9.96
CA ILE A 136 -3.83 -0.39 -9.66
C ILE A 136 -4.72 -1.63 -9.82
N THR A 137 -4.20 -2.68 -10.48
CA THR A 137 -4.83 -4.00 -10.61
C THR A 137 -4.39 -5.00 -9.53
N HIS A 138 -3.53 -4.60 -8.59
CA HIS A 138 -3.14 -5.44 -7.46
C HIS A 138 -4.34 -5.76 -6.54
N ALA A 139 -4.19 -6.76 -5.70
CA ALA A 139 -5.32 -7.35 -4.95
C ALA A 139 -6.04 -6.38 -4.03
N THR A 140 -5.30 -5.53 -3.31
CA THR A 140 -5.88 -4.60 -2.32
C THR A 140 -6.74 -3.52 -2.98
N PRO A 141 -6.26 -2.75 -3.98
CA PRO A 141 -7.12 -1.81 -4.67
C PRO A 141 -8.25 -2.51 -5.42
N ALA A 142 -7.98 -3.69 -6.04
CA ALA A 142 -8.99 -4.46 -6.77
C ALA A 142 -10.19 -4.87 -5.92
N ALA A 143 -10.00 -5.16 -4.62
CA ALA A 143 -11.10 -5.51 -3.73
C ALA A 143 -12.14 -4.38 -3.55
N TYR A 144 -11.82 -3.16 -3.94
CA TYR A 144 -12.76 -2.04 -3.88
C TYR A 144 -13.57 -1.84 -5.17
N TYR A 145 -13.28 -2.59 -6.27
CA TYR A 145 -14.00 -2.43 -7.54
C TYR A 145 -14.16 -3.70 -8.37
N ALA A 146 -13.49 -4.81 -7.99
CA ALA A 146 -13.50 -6.03 -8.79
C ALA A 146 -13.96 -7.25 -7.98
N LYS A 147 -14.38 -8.29 -8.72
CA LYS A 147 -14.87 -9.58 -8.20
C LYS A 147 -14.27 -10.67 -9.09
N VAL A 148 -13.25 -11.36 -8.59
CA VAL A 148 -12.55 -12.41 -9.35
C VAL A 148 -12.16 -13.58 -8.45
N PRO A 149 -12.22 -14.82 -8.98
CA PRO A 149 -11.85 -16.02 -8.23
C PRO A 149 -10.34 -16.18 -8.02
N ASN A 150 -9.53 -15.32 -8.64
CA ASN A 150 -8.07 -15.34 -8.55
C ASN A 150 -7.51 -13.92 -8.69
N ARG A 151 -6.77 -13.46 -7.68
CA ARG A 151 -6.12 -12.14 -7.63
C ARG A 151 -5.17 -11.87 -8.80
N ASN A 152 -4.65 -12.90 -9.44
CA ASN A 152 -3.74 -12.78 -10.60
C ASN A 152 -4.47 -12.60 -11.93
N SER A 153 -5.80 -12.45 -11.92
CA SER A 153 -6.59 -12.17 -13.12
C SER A 153 -6.53 -10.67 -13.49
N TYR A 154 -5.31 -10.13 -13.57
CA TYR A 154 -5.05 -8.68 -13.66
C TYR A 154 -5.78 -8.00 -14.81
N TYR A 155 -5.80 -8.60 -16.00
CA TYR A 155 -6.51 -8.06 -17.16
C TYR A 155 -8.03 -8.00 -16.94
N GLU A 156 -8.61 -9.02 -16.30
CA GLU A 156 -10.02 -9.02 -15.94
C GLU A 156 -10.34 -7.98 -14.88
N ILE A 157 -9.44 -7.82 -13.91
CA ILE A 157 -9.53 -6.75 -12.88
C ILE A 157 -9.51 -5.38 -13.56
N GLY A 158 -8.59 -5.15 -14.52
CA GLY A 158 -8.53 -3.89 -15.27
C GLY A 158 -9.82 -3.58 -16.05
N LYS A 159 -10.45 -4.61 -16.67
CA LYS A 159 -11.76 -4.42 -17.32
C LYS A 159 -12.86 -4.04 -16.32
N GLN A 160 -12.83 -4.61 -15.12
CA GLN A 160 -13.79 -4.26 -14.07
C GLN A 160 -13.54 -2.85 -13.52
N LEU A 161 -12.27 -2.38 -13.45
CA LEU A 161 -11.96 -0.99 -13.20
C LEU A 161 -12.67 -0.06 -14.20
N ALA A 162 -12.51 -0.33 -15.50
CA ALA A 162 -13.16 0.44 -16.56
C ALA A 162 -14.69 0.45 -16.42
N ALA A 163 -15.28 -0.67 -16.00
CA ALA A 163 -16.73 -0.81 -15.81
C ALA A 163 -17.26 -0.20 -14.50
N SER A 164 -16.41 0.06 -13.51
CA SER A 164 -16.82 0.53 -12.17
C SER A 164 -17.50 1.89 -12.18
N GLY A 165 -17.15 2.74 -13.13
CA GLY A 165 -17.65 4.11 -13.20
C GLY A 165 -17.15 5.00 -12.05
N PHE A 166 -16.12 4.60 -11.30
CA PHE A 166 -15.52 5.40 -10.25
C PHE A 166 -14.84 6.66 -10.82
N ASP A 167 -14.51 7.61 -9.98
CA ASP A 167 -14.16 8.95 -10.44
C ASP A 167 -12.66 9.18 -10.55
N TYR A 168 -11.86 8.49 -9.73
CA TYR A 168 -10.40 8.64 -9.73
C TYR A 168 -9.69 7.34 -9.38
N PHE A 169 -8.69 7.00 -10.17
CA PHE A 169 -7.69 6.00 -9.85
C PHE A 169 -6.31 6.64 -9.94
N GLY A 170 -5.40 6.31 -9.01
CA GLY A 170 -4.07 6.91 -9.01
C GLY A 170 -3.00 6.00 -8.43
N GLY A 171 -1.80 6.09 -8.97
CA GLY A 171 -0.63 5.35 -8.52
C GLY A 171 0.01 4.52 -9.61
N GLY A 172 0.32 3.25 -9.30
CA GLY A 172 0.94 2.34 -10.28
C GLY A 172 0.06 2.04 -11.49
N ASP A 173 0.65 1.45 -12.49
CA ASP A 173 0.01 1.14 -13.77
C ASP A 173 -0.75 -0.20 -13.73
N PHE A 174 -1.28 -0.63 -14.87
CA PHE A 174 -1.96 -1.90 -15.04
C PHE A 174 -0.97 -3.04 -15.28
N ASP A 175 -1.12 -4.13 -14.56
CA ASP A 175 -0.48 -5.38 -14.95
C ASP A 175 -1.21 -6.04 -16.14
N GLN A 176 -0.46 -6.78 -16.95
CA GLN A 176 -0.99 -7.54 -18.10
C GLN A 176 -1.84 -6.69 -19.06
N LYS A 177 -1.36 -5.52 -19.45
CA LYS A 177 -2.07 -4.52 -20.27
C LYS A 177 -2.73 -5.09 -21.54
N THR A 178 -2.23 -6.19 -22.08
CA THR A 178 -2.74 -6.87 -23.29
C THR A 178 -3.15 -8.31 -23.01
N GLY A 179 -3.59 -8.59 -21.80
CA GLY A 179 -3.99 -9.91 -21.34
C GLY A 179 -2.83 -10.85 -21.02
N PRO A 180 -3.12 -12.03 -20.47
CA PRO A 180 -2.08 -12.97 -20.02
C PRO A 180 -1.22 -13.53 -21.17
N GLU A 181 -1.76 -13.60 -22.39
CA GLU A 181 -1.04 -14.06 -23.59
C GLU A 181 -0.46 -12.89 -24.41
N GLY A 182 -0.66 -11.64 -23.99
CA GLY A 182 -0.16 -10.44 -24.66
C GLY A 182 -0.85 -10.13 -26.01
N THR A 183 -2.03 -10.68 -26.27
CA THR A 183 -2.73 -10.59 -27.57
C THR A 183 -4.11 -9.94 -27.49
N ASP A 184 -4.58 -9.63 -26.29
CA ASP A 184 -5.87 -8.97 -26.08
C ASP A 184 -5.79 -7.47 -26.40
N GLN A 185 -6.95 -6.83 -26.49
CA GLN A 185 -7.04 -5.37 -26.64
C GLN A 185 -6.31 -4.67 -25.51
N HIS A 186 -5.55 -3.61 -25.81
CA HIS A 186 -4.83 -2.88 -24.78
C HIS A 186 -5.79 -2.28 -23.75
N ILE A 187 -5.50 -2.46 -22.47
CA ILE A 187 -6.41 -2.06 -21.38
C ILE A 187 -6.73 -0.56 -21.40
N TYR A 188 -5.79 0.27 -21.82
CA TYR A 188 -6.00 1.72 -21.95
C TYR A 188 -7.14 2.04 -22.90
N GLU A 189 -7.22 1.36 -24.07
CA GLU A 189 -8.31 1.57 -25.03
C GLU A 189 -9.67 1.22 -24.41
N ILE A 190 -9.74 0.22 -23.54
CA ILE A 190 -10.96 -0.17 -22.84
C ILE A 190 -11.34 0.89 -21.80
N VAL A 191 -10.36 1.38 -21.06
CA VAL A 191 -10.53 2.42 -20.03
C VAL A 191 -10.97 3.74 -20.66
N GLU A 192 -10.34 4.15 -21.76
CA GLU A 192 -10.72 5.38 -22.50
C GLU A 192 -12.13 5.23 -23.12
N ALA A 193 -12.45 4.07 -23.70
CA ALA A 193 -13.79 3.80 -24.23
C ALA A 193 -14.88 3.82 -23.15
N ALA A 194 -14.54 3.54 -21.89
CA ALA A 194 -15.41 3.69 -20.73
C ALA A 194 -15.54 5.15 -20.24
N GLY A 195 -14.85 6.09 -20.89
CA GLY A 195 -14.93 7.52 -20.64
C GLY A 195 -13.99 8.05 -19.56
N TYR A 196 -12.89 7.35 -19.30
CA TYR A 196 -11.81 7.85 -18.46
C TYR A 196 -10.78 8.61 -19.28
N THR A 197 -10.21 9.64 -18.66
CA THR A 197 -8.98 10.26 -19.12
C THR A 197 -7.81 9.52 -18.47
N ILE A 198 -6.88 9.00 -19.27
CA ILE A 198 -5.61 8.48 -18.77
C ILE A 198 -4.61 9.62 -18.76
N ALA A 199 -3.99 9.86 -17.61
CA ALA A 199 -2.89 10.80 -17.42
C ALA A 199 -1.67 9.98 -17.00
N ASP A 200 -0.70 9.85 -17.88
CA ASP A 200 0.51 9.03 -17.75
C ASP A 200 1.80 9.84 -17.85
N THR A 201 1.67 11.16 -17.78
CA THR A 201 2.79 12.10 -17.58
C THR A 201 2.56 12.93 -16.33
N LYS A 202 3.64 13.36 -15.69
CA LYS A 202 3.57 14.23 -14.51
C LYS A 202 2.74 15.49 -14.76
N GLU A 203 2.92 16.12 -15.92
CA GLU A 203 2.20 17.33 -16.32
C GLU A 203 0.70 17.09 -16.45
N GLU A 204 0.29 15.99 -17.05
CA GLU A 204 -1.10 15.61 -17.19
C GLU A 204 -1.74 15.27 -15.86
N ILE A 205 -1.04 14.50 -15.00
CA ILE A 205 -1.51 14.18 -13.65
C ILE A 205 -1.74 15.46 -12.85
N LEU A 206 -0.77 16.37 -12.86
CA LEU A 206 -0.88 17.64 -12.13
C LEU A 206 -1.96 18.56 -12.69
N ALA A 207 -2.35 18.42 -13.96
CA ALA A 207 -3.42 19.18 -14.58
C ALA A 207 -4.83 18.70 -14.25
N LEU A 208 -4.98 17.47 -13.73
CA LEU A 208 -6.29 16.91 -13.33
C LEU A 208 -6.94 17.77 -12.23
N ASN A 209 -8.28 17.89 -12.28
CA ASN A 209 -9.09 18.64 -11.33
C ASN A 209 -10.55 18.16 -11.38
N ASP A 210 -11.45 18.81 -10.65
CA ASP A 210 -12.87 18.47 -10.58
C ASP A 210 -13.63 18.52 -11.92
N ALA A 211 -13.12 19.26 -12.91
CA ALA A 211 -13.68 19.31 -14.26
C ALA A 211 -13.15 18.22 -15.19
N SER A 212 -12.16 17.44 -14.78
CA SER A 212 -11.55 16.39 -15.61
C SER A 212 -12.47 15.19 -15.83
N GLY A 213 -13.54 15.05 -15.04
CA GLY A 213 -14.41 13.88 -15.08
C GLY A 213 -13.74 12.66 -14.47
N LYS A 214 -13.97 11.47 -15.04
CA LYS A 214 -13.32 10.24 -14.59
C LYS A 214 -11.88 10.21 -15.07
N ALA A 215 -10.93 9.93 -14.19
CA ALA A 215 -9.51 9.93 -14.51
C ALA A 215 -8.77 8.72 -13.91
N VAL A 216 -7.75 8.27 -14.64
CA VAL A 216 -6.74 7.31 -14.20
C VAL A 216 -5.38 7.98 -14.31
N ALA A 217 -4.76 8.26 -13.17
CA ALA A 217 -3.45 8.89 -13.06
C ALA A 217 -2.40 7.79 -12.82
N ILE A 218 -1.60 7.50 -13.82
CA ILE A 218 -0.64 6.41 -13.83
C ILE A 218 0.77 6.97 -13.66
N ASP A 219 1.58 6.29 -12.87
CA ASP A 219 2.98 6.64 -12.73
C ASP A 219 3.68 6.69 -14.09
N PRO A 220 4.39 7.79 -14.39
CA PRO A 220 5.09 7.96 -15.67
C PRO A 220 6.27 7.02 -15.90
N ASP A 221 6.72 6.26 -14.89
CA ASP A 221 7.83 5.34 -15.06
C ASP A 221 7.42 4.10 -15.84
N ASP A 222 7.95 3.95 -17.06
CA ASP A 222 7.70 2.80 -17.94
C ASP A 222 8.41 1.51 -17.48
N TYR A 223 9.29 1.58 -16.47
CA TYR A 223 10.13 0.44 -16.08
C TYR A 223 9.41 -0.53 -15.14
N GLU A 224 8.62 0.00 -14.22
CA GLU A 224 7.84 -0.78 -13.26
C GLU A 224 6.36 -0.39 -13.32
N THR A 225 5.47 -1.32 -12.95
CA THR A 225 4.03 -1.05 -12.87
C THR A 225 3.60 -0.53 -11.50
N ALA A 226 4.54 -0.27 -10.60
CA ALA A 226 4.32 0.27 -9.25
C ALA A 226 5.12 1.57 -9.09
N LEU A 227 4.73 2.42 -8.14
CA LEU A 227 5.56 3.56 -7.74
C LEU A 227 6.93 3.08 -7.24
N ASP A 228 7.95 3.90 -7.37
CA ASP A 228 9.24 3.60 -6.75
C ASP A 228 9.12 3.44 -5.23
N TYR A 229 10.02 2.67 -4.62
CA TYR A 229 10.19 2.75 -3.17
C TYR A 229 10.55 4.17 -2.78
N GLU A 230 9.98 4.68 -1.67
CA GLU A 230 10.27 6.05 -1.24
C GLU A 230 11.77 6.32 -1.03
N ILE A 231 12.56 5.30 -0.71
CA ILE A 231 14.01 5.42 -0.56
C ILE A 231 14.73 5.60 -1.91
N ASP A 232 14.13 5.15 -3.01
CA ASP A 232 14.69 5.21 -4.36
C ASP A 232 14.12 6.38 -5.16
N ARG A 233 12.94 6.86 -4.80
CA ARG A 233 12.19 7.90 -5.51
C ARG A 233 13.02 9.18 -5.69
N ASP A 234 13.15 9.63 -6.91
CA ASP A 234 13.76 10.91 -7.23
C ASP A 234 12.87 12.11 -6.82
N ALA A 235 13.49 13.23 -6.52
CA ALA A 235 12.77 14.40 -5.99
C ALA A 235 11.77 15.04 -6.97
N ASP A 236 11.86 14.73 -8.24
CA ASP A 236 10.95 15.21 -9.30
C ASP A 236 9.84 14.20 -9.64
N GLU A 237 9.85 12.99 -9.10
CA GLU A 237 8.78 12.00 -9.20
C GLU A 237 7.65 12.30 -8.21
N LEU A 238 6.44 11.84 -8.57
CA LEU A 238 5.25 12.01 -7.73
C LEU A 238 5.25 10.98 -6.59
N SER A 239 5.05 11.48 -5.38
CA SER A 239 4.88 10.64 -4.20
C SER A 239 3.43 10.16 -4.06
N LEU A 240 3.20 9.12 -3.25
CA LEU A 240 1.84 8.69 -2.88
C LEU A 240 1.00 9.86 -2.34
N ALA A 241 1.61 10.77 -1.58
CA ALA A 241 0.94 11.97 -1.08
C ALA A 241 0.48 12.92 -2.19
N ASP A 242 1.20 12.98 -3.32
CA ASP A 242 0.81 13.82 -4.46
C ASP A 242 -0.39 13.22 -5.20
N TYR A 243 -0.45 11.91 -5.37
CA TYR A 243 -1.65 11.22 -5.88
C TYR A 243 -2.87 11.44 -4.97
N VAL A 244 -2.68 11.42 -3.64
CA VAL A 244 -3.77 11.72 -2.69
C VAL A 244 -4.24 13.17 -2.82
N LYS A 245 -3.34 14.15 -2.88
CA LYS A 245 -3.70 15.57 -3.11
C LYS A 245 -4.50 15.72 -4.39
N LYS A 246 -4.04 15.10 -5.47
CA LYS A 246 -4.70 15.14 -6.77
C LYS A 246 -6.08 14.47 -6.72
N GLY A 247 -6.16 13.32 -6.05
CA GLY A 247 -7.43 12.64 -5.80
C GLY A 247 -8.44 13.53 -5.05
N ILE A 248 -8.01 14.27 -4.03
CA ILE A 248 -8.86 15.24 -3.34
C ILE A 248 -9.36 16.31 -4.31
N GLU A 249 -8.50 16.89 -5.15
CA GLU A 249 -8.88 17.92 -6.12
C GLU A 249 -9.90 17.42 -7.16
N VAL A 250 -9.82 16.16 -7.59
CA VAL A 250 -10.76 15.55 -8.54
C VAL A 250 -12.08 15.16 -7.87
N LEU A 251 -12.00 14.67 -6.64
CA LEU A 251 -13.18 14.10 -5.94
C LEU A 251 -13.96 15.14 -5.15
N ASP A 252 -13.37 16.27 -4.75
CA ASP A 252 -14.04 17.23 -3.89
C ASP A 252 -15.34 17.72 -4.52
N ASN A 253 -16.40 17.61 -3.76
CA ASN A 253 -17.75 18.00 -4.16
C ASN A 253 -18.66 18.15 -2.94
N LYS A 254 -19.85 18.75 -3.15
CA LYS A 254 -20.82 19.01 -2.07
C LYS A 254 -21.55 17.76 -1.54
N ASP A 255 -21.57 16.68 -2.30
CA ASP A 255 -22.37 15.48 -1.99
C ASP A 255 -21.52 14.45 -1.19
N GLY A 256 -20.20 14.45 -1.37
CA GLY A 256 -19.24 13.65 -0.63
C GLY A 256 -18.45 12.69 -1.50
N PHE A 257 -17.39 12.13 -0.91
CA PHE A 257 -16.57 11.11 -1.57
C PHE A 257 -16.05 10.04 -0.58
N PHE A 258 -15.70 8.90 -1.14
CA PHE A 258 -14.91 7.86 -0.50
C PHE A 258 -13.57 7.75 -1.24
N MET A 259 -12.48 7.74 -0.50
CA MET A 259 -11.14 7.55 -1.05
C MET A 259 -10.44 6.42 -0.29
N MET A 260 -10.08 5.35 -1.00
CA MET A 260 -9.15 4.33 -0.49
C MET A 260 -7.73 4.69 -0.91
N VAL A 261 -6.78 4.59 0.01
CA VAL A 261 -5.35 4.83 -0.23
C VAL A 261 -4.56 3.67 0.35
N GLU A 262 -3.74 3.05 -0.49
CA GLU A 262 -2.90 1.92 -0.09
C GLU A 262 -1.42 2.28 -0.13
N GLY A 263 -0.72 1.90 0.95
CA GLY A 263 0.75 1.83 0.99
C GLY A 263 1.20 0.39 0.72
N GLY A 264 1.09 -0.06 -0.53
CA GLY A 264 1.34 -1.46 -0.90
C GLY A 264 2.82 -1.81 -0.94
N LYS A 265 3.70 -0.85 -1.19
CA LYS A 265 5.17 -1.09 -1.21
C LYS A 265 5.73 -1.47 0.16
N ILE A 266 5.02 -1.20 1.26
CA ILE A 266 5.43 -1.64 2.61
C ILE A 266 5.47 -3.18 2.65
N ASP A 267 4.44 -3.86 2.14
CA ASP A 267 4.38 -5.32 2.06
C ASP A 267 5.51 -5.90 1.19
N TRP A 268 5.74 -5.32 0.01
CA TRP A 268 6.79 -5.78 -0.89
C TRP A 268 8.19 -5.68 -0.25
N ALA A 269 8.48 -4.57 0.44
CA ALA A 269 9.71 -4.42 1.20
C ALA A 269 9.83 -5.46 2.32
N ASN A 270 8.72 -5.76 3.00
CA ASN A 270 8.66 -6.76 4.06
C ASN A 270 8.89 -8.17 3.51
N HIS A 271 8.34 -8.54 2.35
CA HIS A 271 8.60 -9.80 1.66
C HIS A 271 10.09 -9.99 1.33
N ALA A 272 10.77 -8.91 0.96
CA ALA A 272 12.21 -8.93 0.71
C ALA A 272 13.06 -8.85 1.99
N ASN A 273 12.44 -8.70 3.17
CA ASN A 273 13.11 -8.39 4.43
C ASN A 273 13.99 -7.12 4.37
N ASP A 274 13.61 -6.15 3.52
CA ASP A 274 14.26 -4.85 3.41
C ASP A 274 13.69 -3.88 4.44
N ALA A 275 14.33 -3.84 5.61
CA ALA A 275 13.87 -2.99 6.71
C ALA A 275 13.96 -1.49 6.40
N ALA A 276 14.92 -1.07 5.57
CA ALA A 276 15.09 0.34 5.24
C ALA A 276 13.99 0.80 4.28
N ALA A 277 13.73 0.06 3.20
CA ALA A 277 12.63 0.35 2.28
C ALA A 277 11.29 0.32 3.03
N SER A 278 11.01 -0.72 3.82
CA SER A 278 9.78 -0.82 4.64
C SER A 278 9.56 0.39 5.56
N ILE A 279 10.61 0.87 6.22
CA ILE A 279 10.54 2.06 7.08
C ILE A 279 10.25 3.32 6.26
N HIS A 280 10.92 3.50 5.13
CA HIS A 280 10.73 4.66 4.27
C HIS A 280 9.33 4.69 3.67
N ASP A 281 8.81 3.56 3.20
CA ASP A 281 7.45 3.46 2.67
C ASP A 281 6.38 3.60 3.76
N THR A 282 6.64 3.15 4.99
CA THR A 282 5.75 3.45 6.14
C THR A 282 5.70 4.96 6.44
N ILE A 283 6.82 5.66 6.31
CA ILE A 283 6.87 7.12 6.47
C ILE A 283 6.14 7.82 5.29
N ALA A 284 6.36 7.38 4.06
CA ALA A 284 5.66 7.91 2.88
C ALA A 284 4.13 7.71 2.97
N PHE A 285 3.70 6.56 3.49
CA PHE A 285 2.29 6.31 3.79
C PHE A 285 1.75 7.30 4.84
N ASP A 286 2.49 7.57 5.91
CA ASP A 286 2.12 8.60 6.89
C ASP A 286 2.10 10.00 6.28
N ASP A 287 3.03 10.29 5.37
CA ASP A 287 3.04 11.56 4.64
C ASP A 287 1.82 11.70 3.72
N ALA A 288 1.33 10.59 3.16
CA ALA A 288 0.10 10.57 2.38
C ALA A 288 -1.18 10.78 3.24
N VAL A 289 -1.11 10.59 4.55
CA VAL A 289 -2.23 10.94 5.47
C VAL A 289 -2.33 12.46 5.68
N LYS A 290 -1.26 13.22 5.50
CA LYS A 290 -1.26 14.68 5.73
C LYS A 290 -2.29 15.45 4.88
N PRO A 291 -2.45 15.20 3.57
CA PRO A 291 -3.49 15.86 2.77
C PRO A 291 -4.91 15.62 3.32
N ALA A 292 -5.20 14.39 3.79
CA ALA A 292 -6.50 14.11 4.41
C ALA A 292 -6.69 14.85 5.75
N LEU A 293 -5.63 15.00 6.54
CA LEU A 293 -5.67 15.82 7.76
C LEU A 293 -5.89 17.30 7.45
N ASP A 294 -5.28 17.82 6.39
CA ASP A 294 -5.50 19.23 5.97
C ASP A 294 -6.93 19.43 5.47
N PHE A 295 -7.48 18.44 4.76
CA PHE A 295 -8.89 18.44 4.36
C PHE A 295 -9.82 18.34 5.58
N TYR A 296 -9.53 17.44 6.54
CA TYR A 296 -10.28 17.34 7.80
C TYR A 296 -10.33 18.67 8.56
N ARG A 297 -9.23 19.43 8.62
CA ARG A 297 -9.22 20.74 9.29
C ARG A 297 -10.18 21.74 8.70
N GLN A 298 -10.51 21.60 7.41
CA GLN A 298 -11.49 22.43 6.70
C GLN A 298 -12.92 21.88 6.86
N HIS A 299 -13.08 20.55 7.01
CA HIS A 299 -14.36 19.85 7.10
C HIS A 299 -14.48 18.95 8.34
N PRO A 300 -14.22 19.44 9.57
CA PRO A 300 -14.02 18.60 10.75
C PRO A 300 -15.28 17.83 11.20
N ASN A 301 -16.47 18.28 10.81
CA ASN A 301 -17.72 17.64 11.19
C ASN A 301 -18.27 16.66 10.14
N ASP A 302 -17.63 16.59 8.98
CA ASP A 302 -18.09 15.85 7.82
C ASP A 302 -17.07 14.81 7.33
N THR A 303 -15.88 14.77 7.91
CA THR A 303 -14.76 13.93 7.48
C THR A 303 -14.48 12.80 8.47
N LEU A 304 -14.33 11.59 7.97
CA LEU A 304 -13.81 10.41 8.68
C LEU A 304 -12.51 9.96 8.04
N ILE A 305 -11.47 9.83 8.83
CA ILE A 305 -10.18 9.26 8.41
C ILE A 305 -9.97 7.97 9.18
N ILE A 306 -9.79 6.86 8.47
CA ILE A 306 -9.48 5.54 9.01
C ILE A 306 -8.11 5.15 8.50
N VAL A 307 -7.21 4.75 9.40
CA VAL A 307 -5.91 4.18 9.04
C VAL A 307 -5.81 2.80 9.67
N THR A 308 -5.52 1.81 8.85
CA THR A 308 -5.38 0.40 9.27
C THR A 308 -4.27 -0.29 8.51
N ALA A 309 -3.96 -1.51 8.91
CA ALA A 309 -3.25 -2.48 8.10
C ALA A 309 -4.21 -3.63 7.76
N ASP A 310 -3.85 -4.42 6.78
CA ASP A 310 -4.62 -5.58 6.36
C ASP A 310 -4.06 -6.89 6.95
N HIS A 311 -2.74 -7.04 7.07
CA HIS A 311 -2.04 -8.13 7.76
C HIS A 311 -0.62 -7.70 8.17
N GLU A 312 0.14 -8.62 8.74
CA GLU A 312 1.58 -8.50 8.97
C GLU A 312 2.31 -9.18 7.82
N CYS A 313 3.54 -8.77 7.53
CA CYS A 313 4.42 -9.38 6.55
C CYS A 313 5.88 -9.32 6.99
N GLY A 314 6.67 -10.31 6.59
CA GLY A 314 8.13 -10.34 6.74
C GLY A 314 8.65 -10.65 8.15
N GLY A 315 7.79 -10.69 9.17
CA GLY A 315 8.20 -11.00 10.55
C GLY A 315 9.14 -9.97 11.18
N MET A 316 9.00 -8.69 10.83
CA MET A 316 9.82 -7.62 11.40
C MET A 316 9.69 -7.58 12.91
N THR A 317 10.82 -7.42 13.62
CA THR A 317 10.85 -7.27 15.08
C THR A 317 11.90 -6.25 15.47
N LEU A 318 11.66 -5.52 16.57
CA LEU A 318 12.61 -4.55 17.13
C LEU A 318 13.86 -5.18 17.72
N GLY A 319 13.82 -6.47 18.01
CA GLY A 319 14.94 -7.23 18.54
C GLY A 319 14.56 -8.68 18.82
N TYR A 320 15.55 -9.50 19.09
CA TYR A 320 15.36 -10.92 19.44
C TYR A 320 16.30 -11.33 20.57
N SER A 321 16.17 -12.56 21.06
CA SER A 321 16.84 -13.03 22.28
C SER A 321 18.37 -12.81 22.33
N LEU A 322 19.06 -12.84 21.18
CA LEU A 322 20.51 -12.62 21.12
C LEU A 322 20.93 -11.14 21.14
N THR A 323 20.01 -10.21 20.81
CA THR A 323 20.31 -8.78 20.90
C THR A 323 20.07 -8.21 22.31
N GLY A 324 19.46 -8.98 23.19
CA GLY A 324 19.06 -8.52 24.52
C GLY A 324 18.09 -7.33 24.41
N TYR A 325 18.49 -6.17 24.94
CA TYR A 325 17.71 -4.94 24.91
C TYR A 325 18.27 -3.93 23.90
N SER A 326 19.15 -4.33 23.00
CA SER A 326 19.81 -3.42 22.05
C SER A 326 19.07 -3.38 20.73
N THR A 327 18.78 -2.17 20.27
CA THR A 327 18.39 -1.83 18.90
C THR A 327 19.36 -0.80 18.34
N ASN A 328 19.57 -0.75 17.04
CA ASN A 328 20.51 0.18 16.42
C ASN A 328 20.04 0.71 15.08
N PHE A 329 19.05 1.61 15.10
CA PHE A 329 18.53 2.26 13.90
C PHE A 329 19.56 3.13 13.18
N LYS A 330 20.65 3.54 13.86
CA LYS A 330 21.76 4.26 13.24
C LYS A 330 22.38 3.46 12.09
N LYS A 331 22.35 2.13 12.14
CA LYS A 331 22.88 1.28 11.05
C LYS A 331 22.07 1.35 9.77
N LEU A 332 20.80 1.77 9.83
CA LEU A 332 19.94 1.95 8.66
C LEU A 332 20.08 3.36 8.06
N GLN A 333 20.69 4.33 8.76
CA GLN A 333 20.84 5.71 8.28
C GLN A 333 21.69 5.83 6.99
N PRO A 334 22.74 5.01 6.74
CA PRO A 334 23.50 5.07 5.52
C PRO A 334 22.86 4.35 4.33
N VAL A 335 21.77 3.61 4.51
CA VAL A 335 21.06 2.92 3.43
C VAL A 335 20.42 3.97 2.50
N LYS A 336 20.58 3.78 1.19
CA LYS A 336 20.23 4.78 0.17
C LYS A 336 19.45 4.19 -1.01
N MET A 337 19.19 2.90 -1.01
CA MET A 337 18.48 2.21 -2.08
C MET A 337 17.77 1.00 -1.53
N SER A 338 16.71 0.58 -2.20
CA SER A 338 15.99 -0.68 -1.93
C SER A 338 16.76 -1.90 -2.49
N TYR A 339 16.24 -3.07 -2.14
CA TYR A 339 16.71 -4.32 -2.73
C TYR A 339 16.51 -4.34 -4.26
N GLN A 340 15.48 -3.68 -4.80
CA GLN A 340 15.22 -3.64 -6.25
C GLN A 340 16.33 -2.88 -6.99
N GLU A 341 16.73 -1.72 -6.50
CA GLU A 341 17.86 -0.97 -7.07
C GLU A 341 19.17 -1.75 -6.93
N PHE A 342 19.37 -2.43 -5.80
CA PHE A 342 20.53 -3.29 -5.63
C PHE A 342 20.53 -4.46 -6.62
N ASP A 343 19.40 -5.07 -6.92
CA ASP A 343 19.29 -6.14 -7.91
C ASP A 343 19.66 -5.65 -9.32
N LYS A 344 19.30 -4.42 -9.69
CA LYS A 344 19.75 -3.79 -10.96
C LYS A 344 21.28 -3.68 -11.01
N ILE A 345 21.93 -3.30 -9.90
CA ILE A 345 23.40 -3.23 -9.78
C ILE A 345 24.02 -4.62 -9.94
N ILE A 346 23.46 -5.63 -9.26
CA ILE A 346 23.92 -7.03 -9.36
C ILE A 346 23.79 -7.53 -10.80
N GLN A 347 22.68 -7.25 -11.47
CA GLN A 347 22.48 -7.65 -12.86
C GLN A 347 23.51 -6.96 -13.79
N ALA A 348 23.71 -5.66 -13.63
CA ALA A 348 24.71 -4.92 -14.39
C ALA A 348 26.16 -5.43 -14.13
N TYR A 349 26.46 -5.87 -12.92
CA TYR A 349 27.74 -6.51 -12.58
C TYR A 349 27.89 -7.86 -13.29
N LYS A 350 26.85 -8.70 -13.27
CA LYS A 350 26.83 -10.00 -13.97
C LYS A 350 27.00 -9.84 -15.47
N ASP A 351 26.38 -8.83 -16.07
CA ASP A 351 26.42 -8.57 -17.52
C ASP A 351 27.83 -8.16 -18.01
N LYS A 352 28.61 -7.52 -17.16
CA LYS A 352 30.03 -7.24 -17.41
C LYS A 352 30.92 -8.50 -17.49
N LYS A 353 30.39 -9.65 -17.03
CA LYS A 353 31.07 -10.97 -17.06
C LYS A 353 32.50 -10.91 -16.52
N PRO A 354 32.72 -10.44 -15.29
CA PRO A 354 34.06 -10.35 -14.73
C PRO A 354 34.71 -11.74 -14.70
N ALA A 355 35.98 -11.82 -15.10
CA ALA A 355 36.73 -13.09 -15.18
C ALA A 355 36.89 -13.77 -13.80
N GLN A 356 36.89 -12.96 -12.75
CA GLN A 356 36.92 -13.40 -11.35
C GLN A 356 36.04 -12.47 -10.53
N PRO A 357 34.73 -12.78 -10.37
CA PRO A 357 33.84 -11.95 -9.56
C PRO A 357 34.29 -11.98 -8.09
N LYS A 358 34.29 -10.81 -7.46
CA LYS A 358 34.66 -10.64 -6.06
C LYS A 358 33.63 -9.84 -5.32
N LEU A 359 33.33 -10.27 -4.10
CA LEU A 359 32.42 -9.56 -3.21
C LEU A 359 32.89 -8.11 -2.94
N GLU A 360 34.21 -7.93 -2.87
CA GLU A 360 34.84 -6.63 -2.62
C GLU A 360 34.56 -5.60 -3.73
N ASP A 361 34.26 -6.05 -4.95
CA ASP A 361 33.91 -5.16 -6.08
C ASP A 361 32.56 -4.47 -5.84
N LEU A 362 31.69 -5.05 -5.01
CA LEU A 362 30.36 -4.55 -4.67
C LEU A 362 30.28 -3.98 -3.24
N SER A 363 31.42 -3.82 -2.56
CA SER A 363 31.43 -3.45 -1.12
C SER A 363 30.71 -2.15 -0.81
N GLN A 364 30.83 -1.13 -1.68
CA GLN A 364 30.16 0.15 -1.51
C GLN A 364 28.64 0.03 -1.79
N ASP A 365 28.28 -0.78 -2.79
CA ASP A 365 26.87 -0.98 -3.15
C ASP A 365 26.16 -1.78 -2.06
N ILE A 366 26.79 -2.80 -1.49
CA ILE A 366 26.30 -3.55 -0.33
C ILE A 366 26.14 -2.64 0.90
N PHE A 367 27.08 -1.73 1.12
CA PHE A 367 26.95 -0.74 2.20
C PHE A 367 25.80 0.24 1.95
N ASN A 368 25.62 0.69 0.72
CA ASN A 368 24.53 1.59 0.36
C ASN A 368 23.15 0.90 0.41
N ALA A 369 23.07 -0.39 0.08
CA ALA A 369 21.81 -1.14 0.08
C ALA A 369 21.41 -1.67 1.45
N TYR A 370 22.36 -2.07 2.28
CA TYR A 370 22.06 -2.80 3.52
C TYR A 370 22.75 -2.23 4.77
N GLY A 371 23.54 -1.18 4.64
CA GLY A 371 24.33 -0.65 5.75
C GLY A 371 25.42 -1.60 6.25
N LEU A 372 25.79 -2.63 5.44
CA LEU A 372 26.76 -3.67 5.80
C LEU A 372 28.19 -3.23 5.40
N ASP A 373 29.05 -3.05 6.40
CA ASP A 373 30.47 -2.84 6.18
C ASP A 373 31.19 -4.20 6.16
N LEU A 374 31.72 -4.59 4.98
CA LEU A 374 32.42 -5.86 4.80
C LEU A 374 33.65 -6.01 5.73
N GLY A 375 34.23 -4.90 6.17
CA GLY A 375 35.40 -4.88 7.05
C GLY A 375 35.14 -5.33 8.49
N ILE A 376 33.88 -5.35 8.92
CA ILE A 376 33.48 -5.73 10.29
C ILE A 376 32.70 -7.04 10.36
N LEU A 377 32.46 -7.71 9.23
CA LEU A 377 31.76 -8.98 9.19
C LEU A 377 32.57 -10.08 9.84
N THR A 378 31.89 -10.97 10.56
CA THR A 378 32.49 -12.21 11.02
C THR A 378 32.81 -13.14 9.84
N SER A 379 33.69 -14.12 10.05
CA SER A 379 34.00 -15.14 9.02
C SER A 379 32.74 -15.90 8.56
N TYR A 380 31.79 -16.12 9.47
CA TYR A 380 30.51 -16.77 9.15
C TYR A 380 29.64 -15.88 8.25
N GLU A 381 29.42 -14.62 8.61
CA GLU A 381 28.67 -13.65 7.81
C GLU A 381 29.28 -13.42 6.43
N SER A 382 30.63 -13.28 6.36
CA SER A 382 31.35 -13.18 5.08
C SER A 382 31.15 -14.41 4.20
N THR A 383 31.08 -15.62 4.81
CA THR A 383 30.83 -16.85 4.06
C THR A 383 29.39 -16.91 3.54
N LEU A 384 28.41 -16.51 4.34
CA LEU A 384 27.01 -16.44 3.89
C LEU A 384 26.87 -15.48 2.70
N LEU A 385 27.42 -14.27 2.83
CA LEU A 385 27.32 -13.25 1.80
C LEU A 385 28.04 -13.63 0.49
N LYS A 386 29.13 -14.41 0.56
CA LYS A 386 29.81 -14.92 -0.63
C LYS A 386 29.07 -16.04 -1.35
N ASN A 387 28.16 -16.72 -0.65
CA ASN A 387 27.40 -17.84 -1.20
C ASN A 387 26.01 -17.39 -1.73
N ALA A 388 25.59 -16.18 -1.38
CA ALA A 388 24.38 -15.56 -1.90
C ALA A 388 24.63 -14.94 -3.27
#